data_ff47bcf875b846f66576976804651103
#
_entry.id   ff47bcf875b846f66576976804651103
#
_cell.length_a   1.000
_cell.length_b   1.000
_cell.length_c   1.000
_cell.angle_alpha   90.00
_cell.angle_beta   90.00
_cell.angle_gamma   90.00
#
_symmetry.space_group_name_H-M   'P 1'
#
loop_
_entity.id
_entity.type
_entity.pdbx_description
1 polymer ?
#
loop_
_entity_poly.entity_id
_entity_poly.type
_entity_poly.pdbx_seq_one_letter_code
_entity_poly.pdbx_strand_id
1 'polypeptide(L)'
;MTMKKTIGIKRNFIIIIIGILFSACTQKENASQQALLLELVQAEAVMYEHPDSALGVLQGMKVPASSDKLQNATWALLTVQAKYKNYKEELADSTLINIAYDYFMKQDDARRKAMVLYYKGVLYGKADKTQEAQESYLKAIEEVEKTKDYQLAHLIYSSIGNIYLYNSLNEYALQMFKQSLHYAKLSENKNYICSAYYDLGKVYSVLFDFDNSIKYYKEAIQMAETLHNNGILIDGMNELAGVYTETKDYQPALSYAQKALILKETSELPLKKGLEQSYLVIGDIYRRINKTDSAYYYLNKTLSSNRMETICATYKILYNLSKEKKDYEKMSLYCDSMVVYQDSVWKLHKNKELMDMQEKYNQQKLLNEKNQLKIENNTIIRNVLIILVVVFCLIAILIYIYQRKLIRKEHIIQRNE
;
A
#
# COMPACT_ATOMS: atom_id res chain seq x y z
N MET A 1 39.84 -14.90 -63.87
CA MET A 1 39.07 -13.65 -63.56
C MET A 1 37.67 -13.91 -62.96
N THR A 2 37.24 -15.14 -62.73
CA THR A 2 35.90 -15.56 -62.29
C THR A 2 35.78 -15.87 -60.80
N MET A 3 36.85 -16.09 -60.08
CA MET A 3 36.77 -16.43 -58.64
C MET A 3 36.60 -15.23 -57.69
N LYS A 4 37.08 -14.03 -58.06
CA LYS A 4 36.88 -12.82 -57.22
C LYS A 4 35.45 -12.28 -57.21
N LYS A 5 34.64 -12.54 -58.26
CA LYS A 5 33.24 -12.11 -58.31
C LYS A 5 32.31 -12.91 -57.41
N THR A 6 32.56 -14.20 -57.18
CA THR A 6 31.69 -15.07 -56.37
C THR A 6 31.85 -14.82 -54.87
N ILE A 7 33.03 -14.36 -54.40
CA ILE A 7 33.29 -14.03 -53.00
C ILE A 7 32.62 -12.67 -52.62
N GLY A 8 32.63 -11.72 -53.59
CA GLY A 8 31.96 -10.43 -53.39
C GLY A 8 30.45 -10.54 -53.26
N ILE A 9 29.78 -11.41 -53.99
CA ILE A 9 28.32 -11.62 -53.93
C ILE A 9 27.89 -12.27 -52.60
N LYS A 10 28.67 -13.24 -52.11
CA LYS A 10 28.38 -13.89 -50.80
C LYS A 10 28.57 -12.95 -49.61
N ARG A 11 29.57 -12.05 -49.68
CA ARG A 11 29.80 -11.04 -48.60
C ARG A 11 28.72 -10.00 -48.55
N ASN A 12 28.19 -9.57 -49.69
CA ASN A 12 27.09 -8.62 -49.77
C ASN A 12 25.76 -9.26 -49.31
N PHE A 13 25.51 -10.55 -49.55
CA PHE A 13 24.31 -11.26 -49.10
C PHE A 13 24.29 -11.45 -47.57
N ILE A 14 25.43 -11.72 -46.94
CA ILE A 14 25.53 -11.79 -45.47
C ILE A 14 25.34 -10.42 -44.83
N ILE A 15 25.85 -9.34 -45.41
CA ILE A 15 25.69 -7.97 -44.95
C ILE A 15 24.22 -7.54 -45.08
N ILE A 16 23.50 -7.95 -46.13
CA ILE A 16 22.08 -7.68 -46.31
C ILE A 16 21.23 -8.44 -45.28
N ILE A 17 21.54 -9.70 -44.98
CA ILE A 17 20.81 -10.47 -43.94
C ILE A 17 21.07 -9.90 -42.55
N ILE A 18 22.29 -9.48 -42.23
CA ILE A 18 22.61 -8.80 -40.96
C ILE A 18 21.92 -7.44 -40.91
N GLY A 19 21.87 -6.70 -42.02
CA GLY A 19 21.15 -5.44 -42.11
C GLY A 19 19.62 -5.58 -41.90
N ILE A 20 19.01 -6.65 -42.44
CA ILE A 20 17.58 -6.95 -42.23
C ILE A 20 17.30 -7.37 -40.81
N LEU A 21 18.19 -8.14 -40.16
CA LEU A 21 18.07 -8.51 -38.76
C LEU A 21 18.23 -7.30 -37.81
N PHE A 22 19.08 -6.33 -38.14
CA PHE A 22 19.22 -5.09 -37.39
C PHE A 22 18.05 -4.11 -37.64
N SER A 23 17.48 -4.11 -38.86
CA SER A 23 16.29 -3.27 -39.16
C SER A 23 15.01 -3.80 -38.47
N ALA A 24 14.91 -5.09 -38.22
CA ALA A 24 13.78 -5.67 -37.47
C ALA A 24 13.83 -5.38 -35.97
N CYS A 25 14.99 -5.00 -35.41
CA CYS A 25 15.14 -4.61 -34.01
C CYS A 25 14.98 -3.09 -33.76
N THR A 26 14.79 -2.26 -34.77
CA THR A 26 14.70 -0.79 -34.62
C THR A 26 13.35 -0.18 -34.94
N GLN A 27 12.31 -1.01 -35.17
CA GLN A 27 10.94 -0.53 -35.06
C GLN A 27 10.40 -0.73 -33.63
N LYS A 28 11.11 -0.18 -32.63
CA LYS A 28 10.40 0.40 -31.51
C LYS A 28 9.71 1.64 -32.11
N GLU A 29 8.43 1.50 -32.42
CA GLU A 29 7.60 2.66 -32.66
C GLU A 29 7.95 3.68 -31.59
N ASN A 30 8.50 4.82 -32.00
CA ASN A 30 8.38 6.05 -31.24
C ASN A 30 6.87 6.33 -31.22
N ALA A 31 6.16 5.68 -30.29
CA ALA A 31 4.88 6.16 -29.83
C ALA A 31 5.19 7.61 -29.43
N SER A 32 4.82 8.55 -30.27
CA SER A 32 4.81 9.96 -29.94
C SER A 32 4.15 10.00 -28.55
N GLN A 33 4.88 10.38 -27.52
CA GLN A 33 4.32 10.52 -26.19
C GLN A 33 3.17 11.50 -26.34
N GLN A 34 1.95 10.98 -26.42
CA GLN A 34 0.76 11.80 -26.56
C GLN A 34 0.72 12.70 -25.32
N ALA A 35 0.82 14.00 -25.50
CA ALA A 35 0.79 14.95 -24.41
C ALA A 35 -0.54 14.82 -23.66
N LEU A 36 -0.48 14.88 -22.33
CA LEU A 36 -1.69 14.89 -21.50
C LEU A 36 -2.48 16.18 -21.74
N LEU A 37 -3.80 16.07 -21.59
CA LEU A 37 -4.69 17.23 -21.56
C LEU A 37 -4.25 18.19 -20.46
N LEU A 38 -4.35 19.49 -20.71
CA LEU A 38 -3.88 20.52 -19.79
C LEU A 38 -4.57 20.42 -18.43
N GLU A 39 -5.86 20.11 -18.40
CA GLU A 39 -6.65 19.92 -17.18
C GLU A 39 -6.13 18.75 -16.34
N LEU A 40 -5.71 17.65 -16.97
CA LEU A 40 -5.12 16.51 -16.25
C LEU A 40 -3.77 16.88 -15.61
N VAL A 41 -2.94 17.63 -16.34
CA VAL A 41 -1.65 18.13 -15.83
C VAL A 41 -1.88 19.10 -14.66
N GLN A 42 -2.85 20.01 -14.78
CA GLN A 42 -3.21 20.93 -13.72
C GLN A 42 -3.73 20.21 -12.47
N ALA A 43 -4.65 19.27 -12.64
CA ALA A 43 -5.18 18.48 -11.52
C ALA A 43 -4.08 17.71 -10.82
N GLU A 44 -3.16 17.09 -11.56
CA GLU A 44 -2.05 16.36 -10.98
C GLU A 44 -1.08 17.25 -10.20
N ALA A 45 -0.77 18.43 -10.72
CA ALA A 45 0.16 19.35 -10.10
C ALA A 45 -0.30 19.83 -8.70
N VAL A 46 -1.60 20.01 -8.50
CA VAL A 46 -2.16 20.48 -7.21
C VAL A 46 -2.66 19.35 -6.31
N MET A 47 -2.60 18.10 -6.76
CA MET A 47 -3.24 16.95 -6.11
C MET A 47 -2.84 16.70 -4.66
N TYR A 48 -1.60 16.98 -4.29
CA TYR A 48 -1.10 16.71 -2.94
C TYR A 48 -1.38 17.86 -1.97
N GLU A 49 -1.37 19.09 -2.43
CA GLU A 49 -1.55 20.27 -1.58
C GLU A 49 -3.00 20.74 -1.54
N HIS A 50 -3.69 20.68 -2.68
CA HIS A 50 -5.08 21.15 -2.87
C HIS A 50 -5.93 20.10 -3.57
N PRO A 51 -6.20 18.95 -2.94
CA PRO A 51 -6.96 17.86 -3.57
C PRO A 51 -8.42 18.23 -3.90
N ASP A 52 -9.01 19.18 -3.20
CA ASP A 52 -10.32 19.77 -3.50
C ASP A 52 -10.32 20.50 -4.84
N SER A 53 -9.30 21.34 -5.08
CA SER A 53 -9.09 22.03 -6.37
C SER A 53 -8.84 21.03 -7.49
N ALA A 54 -8.01 19.99 -7.25
CA ALA A 54 -7.81 18.92 -8.23
C ALA A 54 -9.12 18.22 -8.60
N LEU A 55 -9.96 17.90 -7.60
CA LEU A 55 -11.27 17.29 -7.83
C LEU A 55 -12.18 18.21 -8.63
N GLY A 56 -12.18 19.52 -8.34
CA GLY A 56 -12.95 20.53 -9.07
C GLY A 56 -12.57 20.57 -10.56
N VAL A 57 -11.27 20.57 -10.88
CA VAL A 57 -10.77 20.52 -12.27
C VAL A 57 -11.24 19.25 -12.98
N LEU A 58 -11.09 18.08 -12.32
CA LEU A 58 -11.46 16.79 -12.92
C LEU A 58 -12.96 16.62 -13.13
N GLN A 59 -13.79 17.23 -12.30
CA GLN A 59 -15.25 17.24 -12.46
C GLN A 59 -15.74 18.25 -13.50
N GLY A 60 -15.02 19.36 -13.67
CA GLY A 60 -15.36 20.42 -14.64
C GLY A 60 -14.94 20.10 -16.08
N MET A 61 -13.97 19.22 -16.26
CA MET A 61 -13.51 18.84 -17.61
C MET A 61 -14.44 17.84 -18.28
N LYS A 62 -14.44 17.82 -19.61
CA LYS A 62 -15.12 16.77 -20.36
C LYS A 62 -14.39 15.44 -20.17
N VAL A 63 -15.11 14.40 -19.76
CA VAL A 63 -14.55 13.05 -19.59
C VAL A 63 -13.92 12.60 -20.92
N PRO A 64 -12.63 12.21 -20.93
CA PRO A 64 -11.97 11.74 -22.13
C PRO A 64 -12.64 10.50 -22.72
N ALA A 65 -12.72 10.43 -24.05
CA ALA A 65 -13.32 9.31 -24.72
C ALA A 65 -12.57 7.99 -24.42
N SER A 66 -13.28 6.88 -24.32
CA SER A 66 -12.69 5.55 -24.08
C SER A 66 -11.73 5.09 -25.20
N SER A 67 -11.85 5.68 -26.40
CA SER A 67 -10.90 5.49 -27.51
C SER A 67 -9.53 6.14 -27.25
N ASP A 68 -9.48 7.25 -26.49
CA ASP A 68 -8.25 7.90 -26.06
C ASP A 68 -7.79 7.28 -24.72
N LYS A 69 -7.18 6.13 -24.82
CA LYS A 69 -6.86 5.27 -23.67
C LYS A 69 -5.97 5.95 -22.65
N LEU A 70 -4.98 6.74 -23.06
CA LEU A 70 -4.05 7.44 -22.15
C LEU A 70 -4.81 8.49 -21.32
N GLN A 71 -5.54 9.38 -21.98
CA GLN A 71 -6.26 10.45 -21.30
C GLN A 71 -7.35 9.89 -20.37
N ASN A 72 -8.09 8.89 -20.87
CA ASN A 72 -9.16 8.25 -20.10
C ASN A 72 -8.62 7.53 -18.84
N ALA A 73 -7.54 6.76 -18.97
CA ALA A 73 -6.90 6.08 -17.84
C ALA A 73 -6.29 7.07 -16.83
N THR A 74 -5.69 8.17 -17.31
CA THR A 74 -5.13 9.21 -16.45
C THR A 74 -6.25 9.93 -15.70
N TRP A 75 -7.32 10.34 -16.39
CA TRP A 75 -8.48 10.95 -15.76
C TRP A 75 -9.09 10.05 -14.68
N ALA A 76 -9.26 8.76 -15.00
CA ALA A 76 -9.82 7.78 -14.07
C ALA A 76 -8.96 7.65 -12.80
N LEU A 77 -7.63 7.51 -12.95
CA LEU A 77 -6.69 7.41 -11.84
C LEU A 77 -6.68 8.65 -10.96
N LEU A 78 -6.56 9.84 -11.58
CA LEU A 78 -6.54 11.10 -10.84
C LEU A 78 -7.88 11.39 -10.15
N THR A 79 -9.00 10.97 -10.74
CA THR A 79 -10.33 11.10 -10.11
C THR A 79 -10.43 10.23 -8.86
N VAL A 80 -9.95 8.97 -8.91
CA VAL A 80 -9.89 8.10 -7.72
C VAL A 80 -9.01 8.73 -6.64
N GLN A 81 -7.83 9.22 -7.02
CA GLN A 81 -6.91 9.88 -6.10
C GLN A 81 -7.55 11.10 -5.43
N ALA A 82 -8.16 12.00 -6.22
CA ALA A 82 -8.78 13.21 -5.71
C ALA A 82 -9.97 12.90 -4.78
N LYS A 83 -10.83 11.94 -5.16
CA LYS A 83 -11.93 11.48 -4.31
C LYS A 83 -11.42 10.92 -2.98
N TYR A 84 -10.38 10.09 -3.01
CA TYR A 84 -9.77 9.52 -1.81
C TYR A 84 -9.25 10.60 -0.86
N LYS A 85 -8.46 11.54 -1.40
CA LYS A 85 -7.87 12.62 -0.60
C LYS A 85 -8.91 13.60 -0.02
N ASN A 86 -10.07 13.72 -0.64
CA ASN A 86 -11.21 14.51 -0.17
C ASN A 86 -12.19 13.74 0.73
N TYR A 87 -11.84 12.54 1.21
CA TYR A 87 -12.68 11.70 2.07
C TYR A 87 -14.09 11.43 1.51
N LYS A 88 -14.25 11.39 0.17
CA LYS A 88 -15.54 11.09 -0.45
C LYS A 88 -15.87 9.61 -0.28
N GLU A 89 -17.07 9.31 0.22
CA GLU A 89 -17.53 7.93 0.46
C GLU A 89 -17.73 7.12 -0.83
N GLU A 90 -17.98 7.81 -1.95
CA GLU A 90 -18.21 7.23 -3.30
C GLU A 90 -16.95 6.61 -3.96
N LEU A 91 -15.92 6.33 -3.17
CA LEU A 91 -14.74 5.58 -3.63
C LEU A 91 -15.02 4.13 -4.04
N ALA A 92 -16.22 3.61 -3.74
CA ALA A 92 -16.61 2.23 -4.03
C ALA A 92 -16.75 1.90 -5.53
N ASP A 93 -16.60 2.89 -6.42
CA ASP A 93 -16.61 2.64 -7.85
C ASP A 93 -15.26 2.06 -8.31
N SER A 94 -15.21 0.72 -8.28
CA SER A 94 -14.06 -0.04 -8.80
C SER A 94 -13.85 0.15 -10.31
N THR A 95 -14.82 0.74 -11.02
CA THR A 95 -14.79 0.91 -12.48
C THR A 95 -13.65 1.82 -12.91
N LEU A 96 -13.48 2.98 -12.25
CA LEU A 96 -12.43 3.94 -12.60
C LEU A 96 -11.04 3.37 -12.38
N ILE A 97 -10.80 2.71 -11.24
CA ILE A 97 -9.48 2.14 -10.99
C ILE A 97 -9.17 0.97 -11.93
N ASN A 98 -10.18 0.22 -12.39
CA ASN A 98 -9.98 -0.84 -13.37
C ASN A 98 -9.62 -0.27 -14.75
N ILE A 99 -10.22 0.84 -15.19
CA ILE A 99 -9.84 1.54 -16.44
C ILE A 99 -8.34 1.92 -16.37
N ALA A 100 -7.90 2.52 -15.26
CA ALA A 100 -6.51 2.88 -15.07
C ALA A 100 -5.58 1.65 -15.00
N TYR A 101 -6.00 0.59 -14.32
CA TYR A 101 -5.26 -0.65 -14.18
C TYR A 101 -5.03 -1.34 -15.53
N ASP A 102 -6.08 -1.52 -16.33
CA ASP A 102 -6.02 -2.21 -17.62
C ASP A 102 -5.09 -1.51 -18.62
N TYR A 103 -4.93 -0.21 -18.47
CA TYR A 103 -4.02 0.58 -19.29
C TYR A 103 -2.60 0.61 -18.72
N PHE A 104 -2.41 1.13 -17.50
CA PHE A 104 -1.07 1.42 -16.97
C PHE A 104 -0.25 0.17 -16.65
N MET A 105 -0.86 -0.95 -16.31
CA MET A 105 -0.11 -2.18 -16.06
C MET A 105 0.59 -2.73 -17.31
N LYS A 106 0.23 -2.26 -18.50
CA LYS A 106 0.85 -2.62 -19.79
C LYS A 106 1.89 -1.59 -20.26
N GLN A 107 2.00 -0.44 -19.58
CA GLN A 107 2.94 0.61 -19.94
C GLN A 107 4.27 0.45 -19.17
N ASP A 108 5.32 1.13 -19.63
CA ASP A 108 6.59 1.24 -18.91
C ASP A 108 6.60 2.54 -18.09
N ASP A 109 5.67 2.65 -17.13
CA ASP A 109 5.51 3.79 -16.23
C ASP A 109 5.37 3.29 -14.79
N ALA A 110 6.47 3.16 -14.11
CA ALA A 110 6.54 2.65 -12.75
C ALA A 110 5.71 3.51 -11.77
N ARG A 111 5.72 4.85 -11.94
CA ARG A 111 4.97 5.74 -11.06
C ARG A 111 3.46 5.52 -11.20
N ARG A 112 2.93 5.49 -12.42
CA ARG A 112 1.51 5.23 -12.68
C ARG A 112 1.09 3.83 -12.23
N LYS A 113 1.94 2.81 -12.44
CA LYS A 113 1.71 1.46 -11.91
C LYS A 113 1.59 1.46 -10.39
N ALA A 114 2.54 2.09 -9.69
CA ALA A 114 2.50 2.19 -8.24
C ALA A 114 1.24 2.89 -7.74
N MET A 115 0.83 4.01 -8.37
CA MET A 115 -0.41 4.73 -8.03
C MET A 115 -1.65 3.85 -8.19
N VAL A 116 -1.77 3.17 -9.33
CA VAL A 116 -2.91 2.29 -9.62
C VAL A 116 -3.00 1.16 -8.61
N LEU A 117 -1.87 0.50 -8.32
CA LEU A 117 -1.80 -0.59 -7.36
C LEU A 117 -2.12 -0.10 -5.95
N TYR A 118 -1.62 1.08 -5.56
CA TYR A 118 -1.94 1.70 -4.28
C TYR A 118 -3.44 1.95 -4.11
N TYR A 119 -4.08 2.65 -5.07
CA TYR A 119 -5.51 2.94 -4.96
C TYR A 119 -6.39 1.70 -5.09
N LYS A 120 -5.96 0.70 -5.84
CA LYS A 120 -6.62 -0.62 -5.87
C LYS A 120 -6.56 -1.29 -4.50
N GLY A 121 -5.41 -1.25 -3.82
CA GLY A 121 -5.25 -1.71 -2.44
C GLY A 121 -6.16 -0.97 -1.46
N VAL A 122 -6.27 0.36 -1.59
CA VAL A 122 -7.20 1.18 -0.79
C VAL A 122 -8.65 0.73 -0.96
N LEU A 123 -9.08 0.48 -2.21
CA LEU A 123 -10.45 0.01 -2.48
C LEU A 123 -10.70 -1.39 -1.93
N TYR A 124 -9.73 -2.28 -2.03
CA TYR A 124 -9.82 -3.60 -1.41
C TYR A 124 -9.93 -3.51 0.11
N GLY A 125 -9.12 -2.65 0.75
CA GLY A 125 -9.19 -2.42 2.20
C GLY A 125 -10.56 -1.89 2.65
N LYS A 126 -11.17 -0.98 1.88
CA LYS A 126 -12.54 -0.49 2.15
C LYS A 126 -13.63 -1.56 1.97
N ALA A 127 -13.38 -2.53 1.10
CA ALA A 127 -14.26 -3.68 0.88
C ALA A 127 -13.98 -4.86 1.84
N ASP A 128 -13.20 -4.65 2.90
CA ASP A 128 -12.73 -5.67 3.86
C ASP A 128 -11.95 -6.84 3.22
N LYS A 129 -11.42 -6.63 2.01
CA LYS A 129 -10.56 -7.57 1.29
C LYS A 129 -9.10 -7.34 1.64
N THR A 130 -8.76 -7.61 2.91
CA THR A 130 -7.45 -7.26 3.49
C THR A 130 -6.27 -7.88 2.74
N GLN A 131 -6.45 -9.07 2.22
CA GLN A 131 -5.38 -9.81 1.55
C GLN A 131 -5.11 -9.29 0.14
N GLU A 132 -6.15 -9.01 -0.65
CA GLU A 132 -5.99 -8.37 -1.96
C GLU A 132 -5.42 -6.96 -1.81
N ALA A 133 -5.76 -6.27 -0.71
CA ALA A 133 -5.16 -4.99 -0.37
C ALA A 133 -3.66 -5.14 -0.12
N GLN A 134 -3.26 -6.11 0.72
CA GLN A 134 -1.86 -6.40 1.01
C GLN A 134 -1.07 -6.76 -0.25
N GLU A 135 -1.60 -7.65 -1.10
CA GLU A 135 -0.94 -8.03 -2.36
C GLU A 135 -0.76 -6.82 -3.28
N SER A 136 -1.79 -5.97 -3.37
CA SER A 136 -1.73 -4.75 -4.19
C SER A 136 -0.67 -3.77 -3.67
N TYR A 137 -0.56 -3.58 -2.35
CA TYR A 137 0.46 -2.71 -1.75
C TYR A 137 1.87 -3.27 -1.90
N LEU A 138 2.08 -4.59 -1.77
CA LEU A 138 3.38 -5.22 -2.00
C LEU A 138 3.86 -5.01 -3.45
N LYS A 139 2.98 -5.19 -4.43
CA LYS A 139 3.28 -4.87 -5.83
C LYS A 139 3.53 -3.38 -6.05
N ALA A 140 2.82 -2.52 -5.31
CA ALA A 140 3.03 -1.07 -5.39
C ALA A 140 4.41 -0.66 -4.85
N ILE A 141 4.93 -1.34 -3.80
CA ILE A 141 6.30 -1.15 -3.30
C ILE A 141 7.33 -1.44 -4.41
N GLU A 142 7.21 -2.59 -5.10
CA GLU A 142 8.12 -2.96 -6.17
C GLU A 142 8.20 -1.91 -7.30
N GLU A 143 7.10 -1.23 -7.57
CA GLU A 143 7.05 -0.19 -8.60
C GLU A 143 7.49 1.18 -8.08
N VAL A 144 7.08 1.58 -6.86
CA VAL A 144 7.40 2.91 -6.33
C VAL A 144 8.89 3.07 -6.02
N GLU A 145 9.58 2.00 -5.62
CA GLU A 145 11.02 2.01 -5.37
C GLU A 145 11.86 2.32 -6.61
N LYS A 146 11.30 2.13 -7.81
CA LYS A 146 11.92 2.54 -9.09
C LYS A 146 11.78 4.03 -9.38
N THR A 147 11.10 4.78 -8.49
CA THR A 147 10.73 6.19 -8.68
C THR A 147 11.32 7.08 -7.59
N LYS A 148 11.13 8.39 -7.76
CA LYS A 148 11.37 9.39 -6.71
C LYS A 148 10.08 9.95 -6.12
N ASP A 149 8.94 9.26 -6.29
CA ASP A 149 7.67 9.67 -5.68
C ASP A 149 7.64 9.25 -4.19
N TYR A 150 8.41 9.98 -3.38
CA TYR A 150 8.56 9.70 -1.95
C TYR A 150 7.24 9.88 -1.18
N GLN A 151 6.33 10.73 -1.67
CA GLN A 151 5.00 10.90 -1.07
C GLN A 151 4.15 9.65 -1.24
N LEU A 152 4.15 9.08 -2.45
CA LEU A 152 3.46 7.83 -2.72
C LEU A 152 4.10 6.66 -1.96
N ALA A 153 5.42 6.61 -1.89
CA ALA A 153 6.14 5.59 -1.13
C ALA A 153 5.74 5.61 0.37
N HIS A 154 5.72 6.80 1.00
CA HIS A 154 5.22 6.95 2.37
C HIS A 154 3.81 6.36 2.54
N LEU A 155 2.87 6.71 1.65
CA LEU A 155 1.49 6.25 1.73
C LEU A 155 1.37 4.71 1.62
N ILE A 156 2.14 4.11 0.72
CA ILE A 156 2.13 2.65 0.53
C ILE A 156 2.68 1.94 1.76
N TYR A 157 3.84 2.38 2.28
CA TYR A 157 4.46 1.78 3.46
C TYR A 157 3.63 1.97 4.73
N SER A 158 2.96 3.13 4.92
CA SER A 158 2.02 3.34 6.02
C SER A 158 0.82 2.40 5.91
N SER A 159 0.25 2.24 4.71
CA SER A 159 -0.92 1.39 4.50
C SER A 159 -0.64 -0.09 4.79
N ILE A 160 0.51 -0.63 4.33
CA ILE A 160 0.87 -2.01 4.62
C ILE A 160 1.27 -2.20 6.09
N GLY A 161 1.89 -1.19 6.71
CA GLY A 161 2.16 -1.17 8.14
C GLY A 161 0.89 -1.28 8.97
N ASN A 162 -0.17 -0.58 8.59
CA ASN A 162 -1.48 -0.68 9.25
C ASN A 162 -2.12 -2.06 9.05
N ILE A 163 -1.98 -2.71 7.88
CA ILE A 163 -2.44 -4.09 7.67
C ILE A 163 -1.70 -5.04 8.61
N TYR A 164 -0.38 -4.94 8.71
CA TYR A 164 0.40 -5.79 9.61
C TYR A 164 0.04 -5.57 11.08
N LEU A 165 -0.15 -4.32 11.50
CA LEU A 165 -0.56 -3.98 12.86
C LEU A 165 -1.94 -4.57 13.19
N TYR A 166 -2.89 -4.44 12.27
CA TYR A 166 -4.24 -5.02 12.42
C TYR A 166 -4.22 -6.54 12.56
N ASN A 167 -3.31 -7.21 11.86
CA ASN A 167 -3.12 -8.67 11.94
C ASN A 167 -2.15 -9.10 13.05
N SER A 168 -1.81 -8.21 14.01
CA SER A 168 -0.90 -8.48 15.12
C SER A 168 0.52 -8.88 14.71
N LEU A 169 0.93 -8.56 13.49
CA LEU A 169 2.29 -8.75 12.97
C LEU A 169 3.15 -7.51 13.32
N ASN A 170 3.28 -7.23 14.62
CA ASN A 170 3.74 -5.95 15.13
C ASN A 170 5.18 -5.60 14.71
N GLU A 171 6.09 -6.56 14.65
CA GLU A 171 7.48 -6.33 14.21
C GLU A 171 7.56 -5.95 12.72
N TYR A 172 6.75 -6.59 11.87
CA TYR A 172 6.64 -6.22 10.47
C TYR A 172 6.01 -4.84 10.31
N ALA A 173 4.99 -4.53 11.10
CA ALA A 173 4.38 -3.19 11.13
C ALA A 173 5.42 -2.13 11.48
N LEU A 174 6.27 -2.37 12.50
CA LEU A 174 7.33 -1.46 12.91
C LEU A 174 8.33 -1.21 11.77
N GLN A 175 8.73 -2.26 11.04
CA GLN A 175 9.62 -2.11 9.89
C GLN A 175 8.98 -1.23 8.80
N MET A 176 7.72 -1.47 8.46
CA MET A 176 6.99 -0.69 7.44
C MET A 176 6.82 0.77 7.86
N PHE A 177 6.47 1.04 9.12
CA PHE A 177 6.34 2.41 9.61
C PHE A 177 7.68 3.16 9.69
N LYS A 178 8.79 2.47 9.94
CA LYS A 178 10.13 3.08 9.82
C LYS A 178 10.45 3.48 8.37
N GLN A 179 10.11 2.63 7.39
CA GLN A 179 10.25 2.97 5.98
C GLN A 179 9.32 4.13 5.59
N SER A 180 8.07 4.10 6.07
CA SER A 180 7.12 5.19 5.88
C SER A 180 7.68 6.53 6.36
N LEU A 181 8.26 6.59 7.58
CA LEU A 181 8.91 7.79 8.10
C LEU A 181 10.12 8.21 7.26
N HIS A 182 10.94 7.25 6.80
CA HIS A 182 12.07 7.55 5.93
C HIS A 182 11.62 8.28 4.65
N TYR A 183 10.63 7.74 3.95
CA TYR A 183 10.10 8.36 2.73
C TYR A 183 9.32 9.66 3.00
N ALA A 184 8.62 9.76 4.14
CA ALA A 184 7.99 11.01 4.55
C ALA A 184 9.02 12.14 4.71
N LYS A 185 10.18 11.85 5.31
CA LYS A 185 11.28 12.82 5.46
C LYS A 185 11.88 13.18 4.10
N LEU A 186 12.09 12.23 3.19
CA LEU A 186 12.58 12.50 1.84
C LEU A 186 11.59 13.33 1.01
N SER A 187 10.30 13.22 1.27
CA SER A 187 9.27 14.02 0.60
C SER A 187 9.18 15.46 1.11
N GLU A 188 9.82 15.76 2.24
CA GLU A 188 9.75 17.04 2.96
C GLU A 188 8.33 17.47 3.36
N ASN A 189 7.33 16.59 3.18
CA ASN A 189 5.95 16.87 3.51
C ASN A 189 5.70 16.70 5.02
N LYS A 190 5.51 17.82 5.70
CA LYS A 190 5.35 17.87 7.17
C LYS A 190 4.11 17.08 7.64
N ASN A 191 3.01 17.07 6.87
CA ASN A 191 1.83 16.26 7.22
C ASN A 191 2.13 14.77 7.20
N TYR A 192 2.95 14.29 6.25
CA TYR A 192 3.35 12.89 6.17
C TYR A 192 4.33 12.51 7.27
N ILE A 193 5.26 13.41 7.64
CA ILE A 193 6.14 13.20 8.79
C ILE A 193 5.33 13.11 10.09
N CYS A 194 4.34 13.98 10.26
CA CYS A 194 3.42 13.96 11.39
C CYS A 194 2.65 12.64 11.49
N SER A 195 2.06 12.20 10.38
CA SER A 195 1.37 10.91 10.27
C SER A 195 2.28 9.72 10.58
N ALA A 196 3.52 9.73 10.07
CA ALA A 196 4.47 8.66 10.33
C ALA A 196 4.92 8.59 11.81
N TYR A 197 5.05 9.72 12.49
CA TYR A 197 5.29 9.75 13.94
C TYR A 197 4.10 9.16 14.71
N TYR A 198 2.87 9.50 14.33
CA TYR A 198 1.67 8.92 14.92
C TYR A 198 1.63 7.39 14.75
N ASP A 199 1.90 6.88 13.55
CA ASP A 199 1.94 5.45 13.25
C ASP A 199 3.02 4.72 14.06
N LEU A 200 4.21 5.33 14.24
CA LEU A 200 5.25 4.79 15.11
C LEU A 200 4.84 4.78 16.58
N GLY A 201 4.17 5.83 17.06
CA GLY A 201 3.61 5.86 18.41
C GLY A 201 2.68 4.67 18.66
N LYS A 202 1.79 4.38 17.69
CA LYS A 202 0.85 3.25 17.75
C LYS A 202 1.56 1.91 17.87
N VAL A 203 2.50 1.62 16.97
CA VAL A 203 3.15 0.31 16.97
C VAL A 203 4.02 0.09 18.20
N TYR A 204 4.71 1.12 18.69
CA TYR A 204 5.47 1.02 19.94
C TYR A 204 4.56 0.81 21.16
N SER A 205 3.37 1.41 21.19
CA SER A 205 2.37 1.15 22.23
C SER A 205 1.95 -0.32 22.26
N VAL A 206 1.68 -0.91 21.11
CA VAL A 206 1.29 -2.33 21.00
C VAL A 206 2.46 -3.28 21.32
N LEU A 207 3.69 -2.85 21.08
CA LEU A 207 4.91 -3.57 21.48
C LEU A 207 5.28 -3.38 22.96
N PHE A 208 4.48 -2.61 23.72
CA PHE A 208 4.74 -2.25 25.13
C PHE A 208 6.06 -1.47 25.34
N ASP A 209 6.62 -0.87 24.30
CA ASP A 209 7.73 0.08 24.38
C ASP A 209 7.16 1.49 24.61
N PHE A 210 6.73 1.73 25.86
CA PHE A 210 6.02 2.95 26.23
C PHE A 210 6.90 4.20 26.12
N ASP A 211 8.21 4.10 26.31
CA ASP A 211 9.11 5.25 26.19
C ASP A 211 9.16 5.77 24.75
N ASN A 212 9.35 4.89 23.78
CA ASN A 212 9.30 5.27 22.36
C ASN A 212 7.90 5.67 21.93
N SER A 213 6.85 5.02 22.42
CA SER A 213 5.46 5.38 22.14
C SER A 213 5.16 6.81 22.57
N ILE A 214 5.47 7.17 23.82
CA ILE A 214 5.30 8.53 24.36
C ILE A 214 6.10 9.55 23.56
N LYS A 215 7.34 9.23 23.21
CA LYS A 215 8.19 10.11 22.41
C LYS A 215 7.54 10.40 21.05
N TYR A 216 7.16 9.37 20.29
CA TYR A 216 6.64 9.56 18.96
C TYR A 216 5.25 10.20 18.94
N TYR A 217 4.37 9.88 19.90
CA TYR A 217 3.09 10.59 20.02
C TYR A 217 3.26 12.07 20.36
N LYS A 218 4.22 12.43 21.24
CA LYS A 218 4.51 13.84 21.52
C LYS A 218 5.01 14.59 20.29
N GLU A 219 5.92 13.99 19.50
CA GLU A 219 6.38 14.55 18.23
C GLU A 219 5.21 14.76 17.25
N ALA A 220 4.32 13.76 17.13
CA ALA A 220 3.13 13.87 16.28
C ALA A 220 2.19 14.97 16.74
N ILE A 221 1.88 15.06 18.04
CA ILE A 221 1.01 16.08 18.63
C ILE A 221 1.57 17.47 18.40
N GLN A 222 2.86 17.72 18.73
CA GLN A 222 3.51 19.01 18.54
C GLN A 222 3.48 19.46 17.07
N MET A 223 3.74 18.52 16.17
CA MET A 223 3.70 18.82 14.73
C MET A 223 2.26 19.07 14.25
N ALA A 224 1.29 18.27 14.71
CA ALA A 224 -0.13 18.42 14.37
C ALA A 224 -0.70 19.77 14.83
N GLU A 225 -0.31 20.26 16.02
CA GLU A 225 -0.64 21.62 16.50
C GLU A 225 -0.14 22.70 15.54
N THR A 226 1.13 22.60 15.13
CA THR A 226 1.77 23.57 14.21
C THR A 226 1.11 23.56 12.82
N LEU A 227 0.66 22.38 12.36
CA LEU A 227 0.05 22.18 11.06
C LEU A 227 -1.46 22.39 11.06
N HIS A 228 -2.06 22.66 12.21
CA HIS A 228 -3.52 22.70 12.41
C HIS A 228 -4.22 21.40 11.97
N ASN A 229 -3.53 20.26 12.11
CA ASN A 229 -4.08 18.95 11.78
C ASN A 229 -4.85 18.39 12.99
N ASN A 230 -6.07 18.86 13.15
CA ASN A 230 -6.92 18.48 14.29
C ASN A 230 -7.21 16.98 14.37
N GLY A 231 -7.19 16.25 13.24
CA GLY A 231 -7.39 14.80 13.23
C GLY A 231 -6.30 14.08 14.00
N ILE A 232 -5.04 14.23 13.57
CA ILE A 232 -3.89 13.60 14.26
C ILE A 232 -3.71 14.17 15.67
N LEU A 233 -4.04 15.44 15.89
CA LEU A 233 -3.95 16.07 17.20
C LEU A 233 -4.88 15.38 18.22
N ILE A 234 -6.15 15.21 17.87
CA ILE A 234 -7.15 14.55 18.72
C ILE A 234 -6.79 13.10 18.96
N ASP A 235 -6.51 12.36 17.89
CA ASP A 235 -6.23 10.93 17.97
C ASP A 235 -4.92 10.68 18.73
N GLY A 236 -3.87 11.46 18.45
CA GLY A 236 -2.59 11.36 19.16
C GLY A 236 -2.70 11.67 20.65
N MET A 237 -3.51 12.66 21.05
CA MET A 237 -3.76 12.95 22.47
C MET A 237 -4.53 11.83 23.15
N ASN A 238 -5.53 11.20 22.50
CA ASN A 238 -6.25 10.07 23.06
C ASN A 238 -5.36 8.84 23.24
N GLU A 239 -4.55 8.51 22.22
CA GLU A 239 -3.63 7.37 22.30
C GLU A 239 -2.53 7.60 23.35
N LEU A 240 -1.97 8.80 23.42
CA LEU A 240 -0.99 9.15 24.45
C LEU A 240 -1.59 9.07 25.87
N ALA A 241 -2.85 9.48 26.04
CA ALA A 241 -3.57 9.31 27.30
C ALA A 241 -3.73 7.83 27.66
N GLY A 242 -4.00 6.96 26.68
CA GLY A 242 -4.00 5.51 26.87
C GLY A 242 -2.65 4.99 27.36
N VAL A 243 -1.55 5.39 26.72
CA VAL A 243 -0.19 5.00 27.15
C VAL A 243 0.12 5.46 28.57
N TYR A 244 -0.18 6.72 28.91
CA TYR A 244 -0.01 7.20 30.28
C TYR A 244 -0.91 6.48 31.31
N THR A 245 -2.06 5.98 30.87
CA THR A 245 -2.93 5.17 31.71
C THR A 245 -2.28 3.80 32.02
N GLU A 246 -1.63 3.18 31.05
CA GLU A 246 -0.93 1.92 31.24
C GLU A 246 0.36 2.08 32.08
N THR A 247 1.07 3.21 31.95
CA THR A 247 2.23 3.55 32.81
C THR A 247 1.82 4.06 34.19
N LYS A 248 0.51 4.19 34.47
CA LYS A 248 -0.09 4.68 35.73
C LYS A 248 0.15 6.17 35.99
N ASP A 249 0.53 6.92 34.98
CA ASP A 249 0.69 8.39 35.06
C ASP A 249 -0.64 9.09 34.80
N TYR A 250 -1.57 8.94 35.75
CA TYR A 250 -2.99 9.33 35.55
C TYR A 250 -3.23 10.83 35.38
N GLN A 251 -2.36 11.70 35.92
CA GLN A 251 -2.52 13.15 35.78
C GLN A 251 -2.31 13.60 34.32
N PRO A 252 -1.18 13.30 33.66
CA PRO A 252 -1.05 13.60 32.24
C PRO A 252 -2.06 12.84 31.39
N ALA A 253 -2.39 11.57 31.71
CA ALA A 253 -3.43 10.81 31.01
C ALA A 253 -4.75 11.58 30.95
N LEU A 254 -5.26 12.03 32.09
CA LEU A 254 -6.52 12.78 32.17
C LEU A 254 -6.43 14.12 31.44
N SER A 255 -5.32 14.84 31.57
CA SER A 255 -5.10 16.12 30.91
C SER A 255 -5.17 15.99 29.39
N TYR A 256 -4.47 15.01 28.79
CA TYR A 256 -4.50 14.79 27.34
C TYR A 256 -5.87 14.33 26.87
N ALA A 257 -6.52 13.39 27.57
CA ALA A 257 -7.84 12.88 27.19
C ALA A 257 -8.93 14.00 27.24
N GLN A 258 -8.88 14.88 28.25
CA GLN A 258 -9.82 16.00 28.36
C GLN A 258 -9.58 17.04 27.25
N LYS A 259 -8.32 17.37 26.93
CA LYS A 259 -8.01 18.28 25.82
C LYS A 259 -8.50 17.71 24.49
N ALA A 260 -8.27 16.42 24.24
CA ALA A 260 -8.75 15.74 23.04
C ALA A 260 -10.28 15.79 22.95
N LEU A 261 -10.99 15.55 24.06
CA LEU A 261 -12.44 15.60 24.10
C LEU A 261 -12.96 16.99 23.78
N ILE A 262 -12.43 18.05 24.44
CA ILE A 262 -12.85 19.44 24.21
C ILE A 262 -12.64 19.82 22.74
N LEU A 263 -11.46 19.52 22.20
CA LEU A 263 -11.15 19.83 20.81
C LEU A 263 -12.08 19.09 19.84
N LYS A 264 -12.44 17.84 20.15
CA LYS A 264 -13.37 17.03 19.34
C LYS A 264 -14.81 17.54 19.43
N GLU A 265 -15.28 17.93 20.60
CA GLU A 265 -16.63 18.50 20.81
C GLU A 265 -16.81 19.84 20.11
N THR A 266 -15.76 20.66 20.04
CA THR A 266 -15.76 21.97 19.38
C THR A 266 -15.47 21.92 17.90
N SER A 267 -15.05 20.75 17.36
CA SER A 267 -14.74 20.58 15.94
C SER A 267 -16.00 20.42 15.10
N GLU A 268 -15.87 20.74 13.81
CA GLU A 268 -16.90 20.47 12.81
C GLU A 268 -16.91 18.98 12.42
N LEU A 269 -18.02 18.51 11.85
CA LEU A 269 -18.08 17.19 11.24
C LEU A 269 -17.08 17.12 10.05
N PRO A 270 -16.35 15.99 9.85
CA PRO A 270 -16.56 14.66 10.47
C PRO A 270 -15.81 14.40 11.80
N LEU A 271 -14.94 15.31 12.25
CA LEU A 271 -14.11 15.10 13.45
C LEU A 271 -14.91 14.85 14.72
N LYS A 272 -16.13 15.40 14.80
CA LYS A 272 -17.05 15.22 15.93
C LYS A 272 -17.58 13.77 16.07
N LYS A 273 -17.46 12.93 15.04
CA LYS A 273 -17.86 11.52 15.12
C LYS A 273 -16.90 10.74 16.03
N GLY A 274 -17.42 9.75 16.74
CA GLY A 274 -16.61 8.85 17.59
C GLY A 274 -16.20 9.46 18.93
N LEU A 275 -16.99 10.35 19.51
CA LEU A 275 -16.80 10.90 20.86
C LEU A 275 -16.74 9.79 21.93
N GLU A 276 -17.42 8.67 21.67
CA GLU A 276 -17.52 7.52 22.57
C GLU A 276 -16.14 6.94 22.91
N GLN A 277 -15.18 7.00 21.97
CA GLN A 277 -13.82 6.56 22.24
C GLN A 277 -13.12 7.45 23.28
N SER A 278 -13.28 8.77 23.19
CA SER A 278 -12.73 9.70 24.18
C SER A 278 -13.41 9.52 25.55
N TYR A 279 -14.74 9.30 25.58
CA TYR A 279 -15.45 9.00 26.83
C TYR A 279 -14.98 7.70 27.47
N LEU A 280 -14.68 6.65 26.66
CA LEU A 280 -14.17 5.38 27.14
C LEU A 280 -12.82 5.56 27.86
N VAL A 281 -11.88 6.27 27.24
CA VAL A 281 -10.57 6.56 27.80
C VAL A 281 -10.70 7.34 29.12
N ILE A 282 -11.48 8.42 29.14
CA ILE A 282 -11.70 9.24 30.33
C ILE A 282 -12.38 8.42 31.44
N GLY A 283 -13.35 7.60 31.09
CA GLY A 283 -14.06 6.74 32.04
C GLY A 283 -13.14 5.72 32.71
N ASP A 284 -12.22 5.08 31.96
CA ASP A 284 -11.24 4.15 32.55
C ASP A 284 -10.21 4.87 33.42
N ILE A 285 -9.74 6.05 33.02
CA ILE A 285 -8.86 6.87 33.86
C ILE A 285 -9.54 7.20 35.19
N TYR A 286 -10.78 7.68 35.17
CA TYR A 286 -11.53 7.99 36.39
C TYR A 286 -11.74 6.75 37.29
N ARG A 287 -11.99 5.58 36.71
CA ARG A 287 -12.03 4.31 37.47
C ARG A 287 -10.69 4.06 38.17
N ARG A 288 -9.57 4.15 37.43
CA ARG A 288 -8.22 3.87 37.96
C ARG A 288 -7.79 4.85 39.07
N ILE A 289 -8.31 6.07 39.06
CA ILE A 289 -8.08 7.06 40.14
C ILE A 289 -9.21 7.08 41.20
N ASN A 290 -10.06 6.04 41.23
CA ASN A 290 -11.15 5.85 42.21
C ASN A 290 -12.23 6.93 42.23
N LYS A 291 -12.39 7.71 41.15
CA LYS A 291 -13.50 8.67 40.99
C LYS A 291 -14.71 7.99 40.35
N THR A 292 -15.41 7.21 41.15
CA THR A 292 -16.48 6.28 40.72
C THR A 292 -17.60 6.94 39.96
N ASP A 293 -18.13 8.06 40.46
CA ASP A 293 -19.26 8.75 39.81
C ASP A 293 -18.92 9.33 38.46
N SER A 294 -17.70 9.91 38.35
CA SER A 294 -17.17 10.40 37.08
C SER A 294 -16.92 9.22 36.09
N ALA A 295 -16.44 8.09 36.58
CA ALA A 295 -16.26 6.92 35.74
C ALA A 295 -17.60 6.43 35.18
N TYR A 296 -18.63 6.26 35.99
CA TYR A 296 -19.97 5.88 35.53
C TYR A 296 -20.54 6.89 34.54
N TYR A 297 -20.39 8.20 34.80
CA TYR A 297 -20.91 9.25 33.93
C TYR A 297 -20.32 9.12 32.50
N TYR A 298 -19.00 8.99 32.37
CA TYR A 298 -18.40 8.89 31.07
C TYR A 298 -18.62 7.52 30.39
N LEU A 299 -18.56 6.41 31.15
CA LEU A 299 -18.79 5.08 30.63
C LEU A 299 -20.23 4.90 30.11
N ASN A 300 -21.24 5.48 30.79
CA ASN A 300 -22.61 5.41 30.28
C ASN A 300 -22.80 6.13 28.95
N LYS A 301 -22.04 7.20 28.68
CA LYS A 301 -22.07 7.88 27.38
C LYS A 301 -21.56 7.01 26.23
N THR A 302 -20.71 6.02 26.52
CA THR A 302 -20.18 5.13 25.49
C THR A 302 -21.17 4.05 25.05
N LEU A 303 -22.19 3.76 25.84
CA LEU A 303 -23.19 2.75 25.53
C LEU A 303 -24.12 3.14 24.37
N SER A 304 -24.12 4.40 23.96
CA SER A 304 -24.81 4.88 22.75
C SER A 304 -24.03 4.63 21.46
N SER A 305 -22.83 4.05 21.54
CA SER A 305 -22.02 3.74 20.38
C SER A 305 -22.69 2.71 19.48
N ASN A 306 -22.51 2.84 18.18
CA ASN A 306 -22.87 1.80 17.21
C ASN A 306 -21.76 0.77 16.98
N ARG A 307 -20.60 0.89 17.67
CA ARG A 307 -19.47 -0.02 17.56
C ARG A 307 -19.48 -1.05 18.68
N MET A 308 -19.66 -2.32 18.32
CA MET A 308 -19.73 -3.44 19.28
C MET A 308 -18.48 -3.55 20.16
N GLU A 309 -17.29 -3.27 19.58
CA GLU A 309 -16.03 -3.29 20.32
C GLU A 309 -16.02 -2.24 21.44
N THR A 310 -16.52 -1.03 21.16
CA THR A 310 -16.60 0.06 22.15
C THR A 310 -17.56 -0.33 23.28
N ILE A 311 -18.72 -0.87 22.96
CA ILE A 311 -19.70 -1.34 23.95
C ILE A 311 -19.13 -2.48 24.81
N CYS A 312 -18.46 -3.46 24.16
CA CYS A 312 -17.80 -4.58 24.85
C CYS A 312 -16.74 -4.07 25.83
N ALA A 313 -15.87 -3.15 25.37
CA ALA A 313 -14.85 -2.52 26.22
C ALA A 313 -15.46 -1.75 27.38
N THR A 314 -16.58 -1.06 27.15
CA THR A 314 -17.33 -0.35 28.19
C THR A 314 -17.83 -1.30 29.29
N TYR A 315 -18.50 -2.40 28.92
CA TYR A 315 -18.98 -3.37 29.89
C TYR A 315 -17.83 -4.05 30.66
N LYS A 316 -16.70 -4.28 30.01
CA LYS A 316 -15.49 -4.78 30.69
C LYS A 316 -15.01 -3.81 31.78
N ILE A 317 -14.99 -2.51 31.50
CA ILE A 317 -14.56 -1.51 32.47
C ILE A 317 -15.61 -1.35 33.59
N LEU A 318 -16.91 -1.37 33.26
CA LEU A 318 -18.00 -1.32 34.26
C LEU A 318 -17.99 -2.57 35.17
N TYR A 319 -17.74 -3.75 34.62
CA TYR A 319 -17.53 -4.98 35.38
C TYR A 319 -16.37 -4.83 36.38
N ASN A 320 -15.21 -4.34 35.92
CA ASN A 320 -14.05 -4.13 36.79
C ASN A 320 -14.36 -3.11 37.89
N LEU A 321 -15.04 -2.02 37.57
CA LEU A 321 -15.46 -1.01 38.52
C LEU A 321 -16.40 -1.58 39.60
N SER A 322 -17.38 -2.38 39.19
CA SER A 322 -18.31 -3.05 40.12
C SER A 322 -17.60 -4.07 41.00
N LYS A 323 -16.65 -4.82 40.45
CA LYS A 323 -15.80 -5.75 41.20
C LYS A 323 -14.95 -5.05 42.27
N GLU A 324 -14.31 -3.92 41.92
CA GLU A 324 -13.55 -3.08 42.86
C GLU A 324 -14.43 -2.52 44.00
N LYS A 325 -15.70 -2.21 43.69
CA LYS A 325 -16.68 -1.73 44.66
C LYS A 325 -17.42 -2.83 45.41
N LYS A 326 -17.19 -4.11 45.06
CA LYS A 326 -17.92 -5.28 45.61
C LYS A 326 -19.44 -5.22 45.38
N ASP A 327 -19.88 -4.55 44.31
CA ASP A 327 -21.26 -4.51 43.88
C ASP A 327 -21.54 -5.74 43.02
N TYR A 328 -21.87 -6.84 43.66
CA TYR A 328 -22.00 -8.15 43.01
C TYR A 328 -23.19 -8.21 42.04
N GLU A 329 -24.23 -7.44 42.28
CA GLU A 329 -25.42 -7.39 41.42
C GLU A 329 -25.04 -6.75 40.05
N LYS A 330 -24.44 -5.57 40.09
CA LYS A 330 -23.95 -4.91 38.85
C LYS A 330 -22.83 -5.68 38.19
N MET A 331 -21.95 -6.31 38.97
CA MET A 331 -20.88 -7.16 38.41
C MET A 331 -21.47 -8.30 37.58
N SER A 332 -22.55 -8.99 38.08
CA SER A 332 -23.21 -10.04 37.30
C SER A 332 -23.85 -9.48 36.04
N LEU A 333 -24.60 -8.38 36.14
CA LEU A 333 -25.28 -7.75 35.02
C LEU A 333 -24.28 -7.33 33.91
N TYR A 334 -23.16 -6.71 34.29
CA TYR A 334 -22.16 -6.28 33.31
C TYR A 334 -21.35 -7.45 32.75
N CYS A 335 -21.16 -8.52 33.53
CA CYS A 335 -20.57 -9.76 33.04
C CYS A 335 -21.41 -10.39 31.93
N ASP A 336 -22.70 -10.54 32.14
CA ASP A 336 -23.63 -11.11 31.14
C ASP A 336 -23.64 -10.25 29.87
N SER A 337 -23.72 -8.92 30.01
CA SER A 337 -23.65 -8.00 28.88
C SER A 337 -22.31 -8.09 28.14
N MET A 338 -21.20 -8.14 28.88
CA MET A 338 -19.87 -8.28 28.29
C MET A 338 -19.74 -9.56 27.46
N VAL A 339 -20.23 -10.70 27.98
CA VAL A 339 -20.19 -12.00 27.30
C VAL A 339 -20.96 -11.94 25.98
N VAL A 340 -22.16 -11.36 25.96
CA VAL A 340 -22.99 -11.23 24.75
C VAL A 340 -22.26 -10.42 23.67
N TYR A 341 -21.71 -9.28 24.03
CA TYR A 341 -20.97 -8.44 23.06
C TYR A 341 -19.63 -9.06 22.66
N GLN A 342 -18.93 -9.70 23.59
CA GLN A 342 -17.67 -10.42 23.30
C GLN A 342 -17.86 -11.57 22.33
N ASP A 343 -18.94 -12.36 22.49
CA ASP A 343 -19.30 -13.43 21.58
C ASP A 343 -19.61 -12.87 20.17
N SER A 344 -20.29 -11.75 20.09
CA SER A 344 -20.59 -11.07 18.83
C SER A 344 -19.32 -10.55 18.13
N VAL A 345 -18.42 -9.91 18.87
CA VAL A 345 -17.11 -9.46 18.38
C VAL A 345 -16.26 -10.65 17.96
N TRP A 346 -16.23 -11.73 18.77
CA TRP A 346 -15.47 -12.94 18.46
C TRP A 346 -15.98 -13.65 17.18
N LYS A 347 -17.29 -13.74 16.98
CA LYS A 347 -17.88 -14.28 15.75
C LYS A 347 -17.47 -13.48 14.52
N LEU A 348 -17.46 -12.15 14.64
CA LEU A 348 -17.01 -11.26 13.58
C LEU A 348 -15.53 -11.51 13.23
N HIS A 349 -14.65 -11.57 14.24
CA HIS A 349 -13.23 -11.82 14.05
C HIS A 349 -12.93 -13.25 13.57
N LYS A 350 -13.61 -14.26 14.11
CA LYS A 350 -13.42 -15.67 13.70
C LYS A 350 -13.79 -15.92 12.24
N ASN A 351 -14.88 -15.35 11.77
CA ASN A 351 -15.24 -15.48 10.36
C ASN A 351 -14.18 -14.82 9.46
N LYS A 352 -13.65 -13.69 9.88
CA LYS A 352 -12.57 -13.00 9.18
C LYS A 352 -11.28 -13.82 9.20
N GLU A 353 -10.88 -14.35 10.36
CA GLU A 353 -9.68 -15.18 10.51
C GLU A 353 -9.72 -16.45 9.64
N LEU A 354 -10.88 -17.11 9.58
CA LEU A 354 -11.08 -18.27 8.71
C LEU A 354 -11.01 -17.91 7.22
N MET A 355 -11.58 -16.77 6.84
CA MET A 355 -11.47 -16.25 5.47
C MET A 355 -10.02 -15.89 5.14
N ASP A 356 -9.31 -15.18 6.03
CA ASP A 356 -7.92 -14.83 5.87
C ASP A 356 -7.00 -16.07 5.79
N MET A 357 -7.27 -17.12 6.57
CA MET A 357 -6.53 -18.38 6.49
C MET A 357 -6.76 -19.11 5.16
N GLN A 358 -8.01 -19.21 4.70
CA GLN A 358 -8.33 -19.81 3.41
C GLN A 358 -7.66 -19.07 2.25
N GLU A 359 -7.63 -17.76 2.34
CA GLU A 359 -7.06 -16.90 1.32
C GLU A 359 -5.53 -16.96 1.33
N LYS A 360 -4.87 -16.96 2.50
CA LYS A 360 -3.43 -17.22 2.63
C LYS A 360 -3.03 -18.56 2.03
N TYR A 361 -3.83 -19.59 2.27
CA TYR A 361 -3.61 -20.90 1.67
C TYR A 361 -3.71 -20.84 0.13
N ASN A 362 -4.72 -20.18 -0.40
CA ASN A 362 -4.91 -20.03 -1.84
C ASN A 362 -3.76 -19.23 -2.50
N GLN A 363 -3.26 -18.18 -1.84
CA GLN A 363 -2.11 -17.40 -2.35
C GLN A 363 -0.81 -18.19 -2.30
N GLN A 364 -0.56 -18.93 -1.22
CA GLN A 364 0.63 -19.78 -1.14
C GLN A 364 0.60 -20.84 -2.24
N LYS A 365 -0.56 -21.40 -2.53
CA LYS A 365 -0.76 -22.34 -3.64
C LYS A 365 -0.48 -21.67 -4.99
N LEU A 366 -1.06 -20.51 -5.24
CA LEU A 366 -0.85 -19.74 -6.48
C LEU A 366 0.62 -19.31 -6.66
N LEU A 367 1.29 -18.90 -5.57
CA LEU A 367 2.70 -18.56 -5.59
C LEU A 367 3.57 -19.78 -5.94
N ASN A 368 3.25 -20.93 -5.39
CA ASN A 368 3.95 -22.18 -5.68
C ASN A 368 3.77 -22.59 -7.15
N GLU A 369 2.54 -22.52 -7.68
CA GLU A 369 2.25 -22.77 -9.10
C GLU A 369 3.01 -21.80 -10.02
N LYS A 370 3.02 -20.50 -9.68
CA LYS A 370 3.78 -19.48 -10.43
C LYS A 370 5.29 -19.75 -10.42
N ASN A 371 5.84 -20.17 -9.27
CA ASN A 371 7.25 -20.50 -9.16
C ASN A 371 7.58 -21.76 -9.96
N GLN A 372 6.72 -22.79 -9.96
CA GLN A 372 6.88 -23.96 -10.81
C GLN A 372 6.88 -23.61 -12.30
N LEU A 373 5.91 -22.83 -12.77
CA LEU A 373 5.86 -22.34 -14.15
C LEU A 373 7.10 -21.54 -14.53
N LYS A 374 7.64 -20.74 -13.60
CA LYS A 374 8.88 -19.98 -13.84
C LYS A 374 10.09 -20.91 -13.99
N ILE A 375 10.17 -21.98 -13.18
CA ILE A 375 11.23 -22.99 -13.27
C ILE A 375 11.13 -23.76 -14.59
N GLU A 376 9.92 -24.18 -14.97
CA GLU A 376 9.67 -24.88 -16.25
C GLU A 376 10.06 -23.99 -17.44
N ASN A 377 9.63 -22.72 -17.44
CA ASN A 377 9.95 -21.78 -18.51
C ASN A 377 11.48 -21.52 -18.63
N ASN A 378 12.17 -21.35 -17.50
CA ASN A 378 13.63 -21.22 -17.49
C ASN A 378 14.32 -22.49 -17.98
N THR A 379 13.76 -23.67 -17.71
CA THR A 379 14.26 -24.95 -18.20
C THR A 379 14.09 -25.08 -19.71
N ILE A 380 12.95 -24.66 -20.24
CA ILE A 380 12.69 -24.62 -21.69
C ILE A 380 13.68 -23.68 -22.37
N ILE A 381 13.83 -22.45 -21.87
CA ILE A 381 14.76 -21.44 -22.40
C ILE A 381 16.18 -21.99 -22.39
N ARG A 382 16.66 -22.63 -21.32
CA ARG A 382 17.96 -23.25 -21.20
C ARG A 382 18.17 -24.35 -22.24
N ASN A 383 17.18 -25.22 -22.42
CA ASN A 383 17.24 -26.31 -23.38
C ASN A 383 17.29 -25.78 -24.82
N VAL A 384 16.52 -24.76 -25.15
CA VAL A 384 16.58 -24.09 -26.47
C VAL A 384 17.96 -23.48 -26.71
N LEU A 385 18.54 -22.80 -25.72
CA LEU A 385 19.90 -22.25 -25.84
C LEU A 385 20.97 -23.35 -26.09
N ILE A 386 20.88 -24.49 -25.40
CA ILE A 386 21.79 -25.64 -25.60
C ILE A 386 21.65 -26.15 -27.04
N ILE A 387 20.43 -26.32 -27.55
CA ILE A 387 20.20 -26.77 -28.94
C ILE A 387 20.80 -25.78 -29.92
N LEU A 388 20.64 -24.47 -29.72
CA LEU A 388 21.23 -23.44 -30.59
C LEU A 388 22.77 -23.51 -30.61
N VAL A 389 23.41 -23.71 -29.46
CA VAL A 389 24.85 -23.84 -29.35
C VAL A 389 25.31 -25.08 -30.10
N VAL A 390 24.65 -26.23 -29.97
CA VAL A 390 24.96 -27.47 -30.69
C VAL A 390 24.86 -27.27 -32.22
N VAL A 391 23.77 -26.65 -32.67
CA VAL A 391 23.56 -26.34 -34.09
C VAL A 391 24.67 -25.41 -34.61
N PHE A 392 25.06 -24.41 -33.84
CA PHE A 392 26.14 -23.49 -34.22
C PHE A 392 27.48 -24.20 -34.32
N CYS A 393 27.78 -25.10 -33.39
CA CYS A 393 29.00 -25.94 -33.45
C CYS A 393 29.01 -26.86 -34.69
N LEU A 394 27.87 -27.48 -35.02
CA LEU A 394 27.77 -28.32 -36.23
C LEU A 394 28.01 -27.53 -37.51
N ILE A 395 27.44 -26.33 -37.62
CA ILE A 395 27.64 -25.42 -38.75
C ILE A 395 29.13 -25.03 -38.85
N ALA A 396 29.78 -24.70 -37.74
CA ALA A 396 31.20 -24.36 -37.70
C ALA A 396 32.07 -25.54 -38.18
N ILE A 397 31.77 -26.77 -37.76
CA ILE A 397 32.46 -28.00 -38.20
C ILE A 397 32.26 -28.19 -39.70
N LEU A 398 31.07 -28.03 -40.24
CA LEU A 398 30.81 -28.17 -41.68
C LEU A 398 31.56 -27.11 -42.49
N ILE A 399 31.63 -25.88 -42.04
CA ILE A 399 32.43 -24.82 -42.68
C ILE A 399 33.90 -25.17 -42.66
N TYR A 400 34.43 -25.67 -41.54
CA TYR A 400 35.83 -26.11 -41.43
C TYR A 400 36.16 -27.26 -42.39
N ILE A 401 35.28 -28.29 -42.46
CA ILE A 401 35.46 -29.43 -43.38
C ILE A 401 35.44 -28.93 -44.85
N TYR A 402 34.53 -28.02 -45.18
CA TYR A 402 34.43 -27.45 -46.52
C TYR A 402 35.69 -26.66 -46.89
N GLN A 403 36.20 -25.82 -46.00
CA GLN A 403 37.43 -25.07 -46.22
C GLN A 403 38.67 -26.01 -46.43
N ARG A 404 38.75 -27.07 -45.61
CA ARG A 404 39.77 -28.02 -45.69
C ARG A 404 39.78 -28.82 -47.05
N LYS A 405 38.57 -29.11 -47.57
CA LYS A 405 38.39 -29.69 -48.91
C LYS A 405 38.80 -28.72 -50.02
N LEU A 406 38.51 -27.43 -49.88
CA LEU A 406 38.96 -26.43 -50.86
C LEU A 406 40.44 -26.28 -50.90
N ILE A 407 41.13 -26.21 -49.76
CA ILE A 407 42.59 -26.13 -49.66
C ILE A 407 43.28 -27.40 -50.31
N ARG A 408 42.69 -28.57 -50.02
CA ARG A 408 43.21 -29.81 -50.67
C ARG A 408 43.05 -29.80 -52.18
N LYS A 409 41.94 -29.28 -52.72
CA LYS A 409 41.75 -29.14 -54.16
C LYS A 409 42.76 -28.17 -54.79
N GLU A 410 43.02 -27.03 -54.14
CA GLU A 410 44.04 -26.08 -54.61
C GLU A 410 45.45 -26.68 -54.64
N HIS A 411 45.85 -27.46 -53.62
CA HIS A 411 47.10 -28.15 -53.58
C HIS A 411 47.25 -29.24 -54.64
N ILE A 412 46.16 -29.93 -55.05
CA ILE A 412 46.18 -30.92 -56.15
C ILE A 412 46.29 -30.20 -57.47
N ILE A 413 45.66 -29.07 -57.71
CA ILE A 413 45.79 -28.28 -58.94
C ILE A 413 47.22 -27.74 -59.12
N GLN A 414 47.86 -27.23 -58.05
CA GLN A 414 49.23 -26.71 -58.05
C GLN A 414 50.27 -27.80 -58.23
N ARG A 415 49.97 -29.10 -58.01
CA ARG A 415 50.87 -30.21 -58.25
C ARG A 415 50.80 -30.77 -59.69
N ASN A 416 49.73 -30.42 -60.40
CA ASN A 416 49.49 -30.90 -61.75
C ASN A 416 49.80 -29.83 -62.85
N GLU A 417 50.24 -28.63 -62.45
CA GLU A 417 50.89 -27.63 -63.25
C GLU A 417 52.43 -27.78 -63.11
#